data_16e33d4234cc73e76770e71cbb799602
#
_entry.id   16e33d4234cc73e76770e71cbb799602
#
_cell.length_a   1.000
_cell.length_b   1.000
_cell.length_c   1.000
_cell.angle_alpha   90.00
_cell.angle_beta   90.00
_cell.angle_gamma   90.00
#
_symmetry.space_group_name_H-M   'P 1'
#
loop_
_entity.id
_entity.type
_entity.pdbx_description
1 polymer ?
#
loop_
_entity_poly.entity_id
_entity_poly.type
_entity_poly.pdbx_seq_one_letter_code
_entity_poly.pdbx_strand_id
1 'polypeptide(L)'
;MSTMTYKGYAARIEYSDEDGCFIGHIAGIRDIVGFHAESVKELRAAFQEAVNDYLATCEKSGRSPQKPYSGRLMLRVPPDVHARAAMMAEAHGMSLNQWAAEVLSRAS
;
A
#
# COMPACT_ATOMS: atom_id res chain seq x y z
N MET A 1 -4.64 -12.42 -3.48
CA MET A 1 -3.24 -12.11 -3.80
C MET A 1 -2.56 -11.50 -2.57
N SER A 2 -1.41 -12.03 -2.20
CA SER A 2 -0.67 -11.57 -1.03
C SER A 2 0.25 -10.42 -1.40
N THR A 3 0.38 -9.45 -0.51
CA THR A 3 1.30 -8.33 -0.66
C THR A 3 2.34 -8.40 0.44
N MET A 4 3.60 -8.17 0.10
CA MET A 4 4.67 -8.11 1.09
C MET A 4 4.53 -6.83 1.90
N THR A 5 4.37 -6.96 3.21
CA THR A 5 4.18 -5.82 4.11
C THR A 5 5.12 -5.92 5.32
N TYR A 6 5.46 -4.77 5.90
CA TYR A 6 6.30 -4.69 7.09
C TYR A 6 6.12 -3.33 7.75
N LYS A 7 5.79 -3.32 9.04
CA LYS A 7 5.59 -2.09 9.85
C LYS A 7 4.62 -1.10 9.20
N GLY A 8 3.57 -1.59 8.55
CA GLY A 8 2.58 -0.76 7.89
C GLY A 8 2.94 -0.29 6.49
N TYR A 9 4.09 -0.68 5.98
CA TYR A 9 4.53 -0.37 4.63
C TYR A 9 4.36 -1.58 3.73
N ALA A 10 4.07 -1.33 2.46
CA ALA A 10 3.93 -2.38 1.45
C ALA A 10 5.03 -2.23 0.39
N ALA A 11 5.43 -3.34 -0.18
CA ALA A 11 6.41 -3.35 -1.26
C ALA A 11 5.71 -3.44 -2.61
N ARG A 12 6.18 -2.66 -3.57
CA ARG A 12 5.85 -2.84 -4.98
C ARG A 12 7.02 -3.53 -5.63
N ILE A 13 6.78 -4.69 -6.24
CA ILE A 13 7.83 -5.55 -6.77
C ILE A 13 7.62 -5.82 -8.24
N GLU A 14 8.70 -5.73 -9.00
CA GLU A 14 8.73 -6.06 -10.42
C GLU A 14 9.88 -7.04 -10.69
N TYR A 15 9.66 -7.92 -11.64
CA TYR A 15 10.71 -8.82 -12.10
C TYR A 15 11.44 -8.20 -13.28
N SER A 16 12.77 -8.16 -13.22
CA SER A 16 13.60 -7.71 -14.33
C SER A 16 14.27 -8.91 -14.99
N ASP A 17 13.76 -9.29 -16.13
CA ASP A 17 14.34 -10.39 -16.90
C ASP A 17 15.75 -10.05 -17.41
N GLU A 18 15.94 -8.78 -17.79
CA GLU A 18 17.24 -8.29 -18.28
C GLU A 18 18.34 -8.41 -17.22
N ASP A 19 18.03 -8.03 -15.98
CA ASP A 19 18.98 -8.06 -14.88
C ASP A 19 18.93 -9.36 -14.07
N GLY A 20 17.96 -10.23 -14.35
CA GLY A 20 17.80 -11.49 -13.65
C GLY A 20 17.50 -11.37 -12.17
N CYS A 21 16.79 -10.33 -11.78
CA CYS A 21 16.48 -10.08 -10.38
C CYS A 21 15.11 -9.46 -10.19
N PHE A 22 14.66 -9.40 -8.93
CA PHE A 22 13.48 -8.65 -8.54
C PHE A 22 13.90 -7.25 -8.14
N ILE A 23 13.15 -6.26 -8.57
CA ILE A 23 13.34 -4.86 -8.19
C ILE A 23 12.10 -4.43 -7.43
N GLY A 24 12.30 -3.81 -6.27
CA GLY A 24 11.20 -3.35 -5.46
C GLY A 24 11.42 -1.94 -4.94
N HIS A 25 10.34 -1.35 -4.46
CA HIS A 25 10.40 -0.08 -3.73
C HIS A 25 9.27 -0.04 -2.71
N ILE A 26 9.43 0.83 -1.72
CA ILE A 26 8.38 1.05 -0.72
C ILE A 26 7.25 1.83 -1.39
N ALA A 27 6.06 1.23 -1.41
CA ALA A 27 4.89 1.82 -2.06
C ALA A 27 4.26 2.93 -1.20
N GLY A 28 3.66 3.91 -1.84
CA GLY A 28 2.78 4.88 -1.19
C GLY A 28 3.47 6.01 -0.47
N ILE A 29 4.79 6.13 -0.50
CA ILE A 29 5.51 7.25 0.05
C ILE A 29 6.14 8.08 -1.08
N ARG A 30 6.45 9.36 -0.80
CA ARG A 30 7.04 10.24 -1.80
C ARG A 30 8.53 9.95 -2.02
N ASP A 31 9.21 9.54 -0.97
CA ASP A 31 10.63 9.21 -1.06
C ASP A 31 10.79 7.93 -1.87
N ILE A 32 11.78 7.93 -2.76
CA ILE A 32 12.08 6.74 -3.56
C ILE A 32 13.05 5.89 -2.76
N VAL A 33 12.55 4.79 -2.20
CA VAL A 33 13.37 3.83 -1.46
C VAL A 33 13.28 2.51 -2.20
N GLY A 34 14.36 2.17 -2.91
CA GLY A 34 14.44 0.98 -3.72
C GLY A 34 15.31 -0.11 -3.12
N PHE A 35 15.09 -1.32 -3.56
CA PHE A 35 15.87 -2.48 -3.18
C PHE A 35 15.79 -3.53 -4.30
N HIS A 36 16.69 -4.50 -4.29
CA HIS A 36 16.69 -5.58 -5.27
C HIS A 36 17.18 -6.86 -4.63
N ALA A 37 16.82 -7.99 -5.21
CA ALA A 37 17.25 -9.31 -4.76
C ALA A 37 17.01 -10.36 -5.84
N GLU A 38 17.72 -11.49 -5.72
CA GLU A 38 17.64 -12.59 -6.69
C GLU A 38 16.68 -13.70 -6.26
N SER A 39 16.22 -13.70 -5.01
CA SER A 39 15.27 -14.67 -4.50
C SER A 39 14.20 -14.00 -3.66
N VAL A 40 13.07 -14.69 -3.45
CA VAL A 40 11.98 -14.16 -2.62
C VAL A 40 12.43 -13.96 -1.18
N LYS A 41 13.22 -14.88 -0.64
CA LYS A 41 13.73 -14.78 0.72
C LYS A 41 14.62 -13.55 0.89
N GLU A 42 15.55 -13.35 -0.05
CA GLU A 42 16.42 -12.17 -0.04
C GLU A 42 15.65 -10.89 -0.26
N LEU A 43 14.62 -10.95 -1.12
CA LEU A 43 13.77 -9.80 -1.40
C LEU A 43 13.03 -9.34 -0.15
N ARG A 44 12.51 -10.27 0.63
CA ARG A 44 11.82 -9.95 1.89
C ARG A 44 12.79 -9.31 2.89
N ALA A 45 13.99 -9.86 3.02
CA ALA A 45 15.01 -9.30 3.90
C ALA A 45 15.43 -7.90 3.44
N ALA A 46 15.60 -7.71 2.13
CA ALA A 46 15.97 -6.41 1.55
C ALA A 46 14.87 -5.37 1.79
N PHE A 47 13.60 -5.75 1.64
CA PHE A 47 12.47 -4.87 1.90
C PHE A 47 12.43 -4.44 3.36
N GLN A 48 12.55 -5.39 4.29
CA GLN A 48 12.53 -5.08 5.72
C GLN A 48 13.68 -4.18 6.11
N GLU A 49 14.87 -4.42 5.57
CA GLU A 49 16.03 -3.57 5.79
C GLU A 49 15.79 -2.16 5.23
N ALA A 50 15.21 -2.05 4.04
CA ALA A 50 14.89 -0.76 3.44
C ALA A 50 13.90 0.04 4.30
N VAL A 51 12.87 -0.60 4.84
CA VAL A 51 11.91 0.05 5.75
C VAL A 51 12.61 0.52 7.02
N ASN A 52 13.43 -0.34 7.64
CA ASN A 52 14.15 0.02 8.86
C ASN A 52 15.12 1.17 8.61
N ASP A 53 15.83 1.18 7.49
CA ASP A 53 16.75 2.26 7.11
C ASP A 53 16.00 3.57 6.87
N TYR A 54 14.84 3.50 6.21
CA TYR A 54 14.00 4.67 5.99
C TYR A 54 13.55 5.29 7.31
N LEU A 55 13.06 4.47 8.24
CA LEU A 55 12.61 4.94 9.55
C LEU A 55 13.77 5.53 10.35
N ALA A 56 14.94 4.89 10.34
CA ALA A 56 16.13 5.39 11.01
C ALA A 56 16.61 6.72 10.43
N THR A 57 16.56 6.86 9.11
CA THR A 57 16.94 8.10 8.42
C THR A 57 16.01 9.24 8.78
N CYS A 58 14.70 8.97 8.84
CA CYS A 58 13.71 9.97 9.26
C CYS A 58 13.96 10.44 10.69
N GLU A 59 14.27 9.51 11.59
CA GLU A 59 14.58 9.85 12.99
C GLU A 59 15.82 10.73 13.10
N LYS A 60 16.90 10.38 12.40
CA LYS A 60 18.14 11.18 12.40
C LYS A 60 17.94 12.56 11.82
N SER A 61 17.08 12.71 10.83
CA SER A 61 16.81 13.99 10.17
C SER A 61 15.75 14.82 10.88
N GLY A 62 15.15 14.31 11.94
CA GLY A 62 14.05 14.97 12.63
C GLY A 62 12.76 15.05 11.83
N ARG A 63 12.62 14.23 10.78
CA ARG A 63 11.42 14.16 9.96
C ARG A 63 10.50 13.07 10.44
N SER A 64 9.19 13.31 10.35
CA SER A 64 8.22 12.25 10.59
C SER A 64 8.19 11.31 9.39
N PRO A 65 8.20 9.98 9.60
CA PRO A 65 8.05 9.04 8.49
C PRO A 65 6.72 9.24 7.78
N GLN A 66 6.72 9.14 6.46
CA GLN A 66 5.50 9.20 5.68
C GLN A 66 4.71 7.92 5.92
N LYS A 67 3.41 8.08 6.19
CA LYS A 67 2.50 6.95 6.32
C LYS A 67 1.75 6.83 5.00
N PRO A 68 1.84 5.70 4.30
CA PRO A 68 1.18 5.57 3.00
C PRO A 68 -0.34 5.60 3.09
N TYR A 69 -0.89 5.29 4.27
CA TYR A 69 -2.34 5.12 4.44
C TYR A 69 -2.83 5.94 5.62
N SER A 70 -3.54 7.04 5.32
CA SER A 70 -4.05 7.97 6.33
C SER A 70 -5.44 7.62 6.85
N GLY A 71 -6.14 6.70 6.19
CA GLY A 71 -7.55 6.43 6.42
C GLY A 71 -8.47 7.29 5.57
N ARG A 72 -7.92 8.17 4.75
CA ARG A 72 -8.69 8.97 3.80
C ARG A 72 -8.50 8.41 2.40
N LEU A 73 -9.62 8.16 1.72
CA LEU A 73 -9.60 7.57 0.39
C LEU A 73 -10.58 8.34 -0.50
N MET A 74 -10.08 8.88 -1.60
CA MET A 74 -10.91 9.52 -2.60
C MET A 74 -10.91 8.62 -3.84
N LEU A 75 -12.11 8.20 -4.26
CA LEU A 75 -12.28 7.34 -5.42
C LEU A 75 -13.08 8.06 -6.49
N ARG A 76 -12.67 7.88 -7.73
CA ARG A 76 -13.47 8.24 -8.90
C ARG A 76 -14.02 6.96 -9.50
N VAL A 77 -15.34 6.87 -9.55
CA VAL A 77 -16.04 5.71 -10.12
C VAL A 77 -17.04 6.19 -11.15
N PRO A 78 -17.45 5.32 -12.08
CA PRO A 78 -18.54 5.68 -12.99
C PRO A 78 -19.79 6.09 -12.23
N PRO A 79 -20.59 7.06 -12.75
CA PRO A 79 -21.79 7.54 -12.05
C PRO A 79 -22.79 6.44 -11.68
N ASP A 80 -22.94 5.42 -12.52
CA ASP A 80 -23.84 4.30 -12.24
C ASP A 80 -23.36 3.46 -11.05
N VAL A 81 -22.04 3.30 -10.88
CA VAL A 81 -21.44 2.62 -9.73
C VAL A 81 -21.67 3.43 -8.46
N HIS A 82 -21.47 4.75 -8.55
CA HIS A 82 -21.70 5.64 -7.42
C HIS A 82 -23.17 5.58 -6.96
N ALA A 83 -24.11 5.66 -7.92
CA ALA A 83 -25.54 5.60 -7.61
C ALA A 83 -25.93 4.26 -6.95
N ARG A 84 -25.41 3.17 -7.49
CA ARG A 84 -25.70 1.82 -6.96
C ARG A 84 -25.13 1.67 -5.53
N ALA A 85 -23.91 2.13 -5.32
CA ALA A 85 -23.28 2.07 -4.00
C ALA A 85 -24.08 2.89 -2.97
N ALA A 86 -24.54 4.08 -3.33
CA ALA A 86 -25.34 4.93 -2.47
C ALA A 86 -26.68 4.27 -2.11
N MET A 87 -27.34 3.66 -3.09
CA MET A 87 -28.59 2.94 -2.86
C MET A 87 -28.40 1.73 -1.96
N MET A 88 -27.33 0.97 -2.16
CA MET A 88 -27.04 -0.19 -1.31
C MET A 88 -26.73 0.21 0.13
N ALA A 89 -25.99 1.30 0.31
CA ALA A 89 -25.71 1.82 1.64
C ALA A 89 -27.01 2.20 2.36
N GLU A 90 -27.88 2.94 1.68
CA GLU A 90 -29.17 3.36 2.24
C GLU A 90 -30.05 2.15 2.57
N ALA A 91 -30.09 1.16 1.69
CA ALA A 91 -30.86 -0.06 1.92
C ALA A 91 -30.39 -0.83 3.15
N HIS A 92 -29.12 -0.73 3.50
CA HIS A 92 -28.54 -1.36 4.69
C HIS A 92 -28.55 -0.43 5.93
N GLY A 93 -29.14 0.75 5.85
CA GLY A 93 -29.17 1.70 6.96
C GLY A 93 -27.80 2.27 7.31
N MET A 94 -26.91 2.36 6.35
CA MET A 94 -25.53 2.83 6.52
C MET A 94 -25.29 4.09 5.72
N SER A 95 -24.30 4.88 6.14
CA SER A 95 -23.77 5.94 5.28
C SER A 95 -22.98 5.28 4.14
N LEU A 96 -22.81 6.00 3.04
CA LEU A 96 -21.99 5.51 1.93
C LEU A 96 -20.57 5.18 2.39
N ASN A 97 -20.00 6.04 3.23
CA ASN A 97 -18.66 5.82 3.79
C ASN A 97 -18.59 4.52 4.61
N GLN A 98 -19.55 4.27 5.47
CA GLN A 98 -19.60 3.05 6.29
C GLN A 98 -19.74 1.81 5.42
N TRP A 99 -20.64 1.86 4.44
CA TRP A 99 -20.85 0.74 3.53
C TRP A 99 -19.60 0.45 2.70
N ALA A 100 -18.97 1.51 2.15
CA ALA A 100 -17.74 1.35 1.37
C ALA A 100 -16.61 0.78 2.21
N ALA A 101 -16.44 1.25 3.45
CA ALA A 101 -15.43 0.72 4.35
C ALA A 101 -15.63 -0.77 4.63
N GLU A 102 -16.88 -1.19 4.83
CA GLU A 102 -17.22 -2.58 5.08
C GLU A 102 -16.94 -3.45 3.86
N VAL A 103 -17.34 -2.99 2.67
CA VAL A 103 -17.10 -3.73 1.42
C VAL A 103 -15.60 -3.87 1.15
N LEU A 104 -14.85 -2.77 1.32
CA LEU A 104 -13.40 -2.79 1.11
C LEU A 104 -12.70 -3.69 2.13
N SER A 105 -13.21 -3.77 3.36
CA SER A 105 -12.60 -4.63 4.38
C SER A 105 -12.71 -6.12 4.05
N ARG A 106 -13.67 -6.50 3.22
CA ARG A 106 -13.85 -7.88 2.76
C ARG A 106 -12.94 -8.24 1.58
N ALA A 107 -12.39 -7.23 0.91
CA ALA A 107 -11.47 -7.43 -0.18
C ALA A 107 -10.11 -7.85 0.37
N SER A 108 -9.59 -8.95 -0.10
CA SER A 108 -8.31 -9.47 0.36
C SER A 108 -7.29 -9.57 -0.75
#